data_77fbdd870ea2cc33b4791e40cca0011c
#
_entry.id   77fbdd870ea2cc33b4791e40cca0011c
#
_cell.length_a   1.000
_cell.length_b   1.000
_cell.length_c   1.000
_cell.angle_alpha   90.00
_cell.angle_beta   90.00
_cell.angle_gamma   90.00
#
_symmetry.space_group_name_H-M   'P 1'
#
loop_
_entity.id
_entity.type
_entity.pdbx_description
1 polymer ?
#
loop_
_entity_poly.entity_id
_entity_poly.type
_entity_poly.pdbx_seq_one_letter_code
_entity_poly.pdbx_strand_id
1 'polypeptide(L)'
;MIKAQHNAYTKQMHRYDALMTGRSWWGHLFMNGLWQVNQLQMAAEVLAMIPDDFVGRLLDVPVGTAVFTCDKYKQLAKAQITALDYSEKMLEMAAHRFEVEGVTNVSLVQGDVGAMPFADGEFDYLLTMSGLQAFPDKKQALREMHRVLKPGGKLCGCFYVRGEHRVGDWIARHILERKGYYCPPHYTAAEAVAVLRELFGERISVRQYHAMLICSVIKDR
;
A
#
# COMPACT_ATOMS: atom_id res chain seq x y z
N MET A 1 4.49 -14.54 -30.39
CA MET A 1 4.99 -14.63 -29.00
C MET A 1 4.46 -13.50 -28.12
N ILE A 2 4.54 -12.25 -28.51
CA ILE A 2 4.10 -11.06 -27.71
C ILE A 2 2.62 -11.13 -27.28
N LYS A 3 1.68 -11.49 -28.17
CA LYS A 3 0.23 -11.62 -27.82
C LYS A 3 -0.06 -12.74 -26.81
N ALA A 4 0.67 -13.84 -26.84
CA ALA A 4 0.46 -14.95 -25.90
C ALA A 4 0.99 -14.61 -24.51
N GLN A 5 2.11 -13.91 -24.42
CA GLN A 5 2.65 -13.38 -23.16
C GLN A 5 1.72 -12.32 -22.55
N HIS A 6 1.25 -11.37 -23.35
CA HIS A 6 0.28 -10.35 -22.94
C HIS A 6 -1.00 -10.97 -22.35
N ASN A 7 -1.58 -11.99 -23.00
CA ASN A 7 -2.76 -12.70 -22.49
C ASN A 7 -2.49 -13.48 -21.19
N ALA A 8 -1.29 -14.01 -21.00
CA ALA A 8 -0.93 -14.71 -19.78
C ALA A 8 -0.79 -13.75 -18.58
N TYR A 9 -0.17 -12.60 -18.77
CA TYR A 9 -0.06 -11.54 -17.76
C TYR A 9 -1.42 -11.00 -17.35
N THR A 10 -2.28 -10.67 -18.32
CA THR A 10 -3.64 -10.18 -18.09
C THR A 10 -4.44 -11.17 -17.28
N LYS A 11 -4.40 -12.48 -17.61
CA LYS A 11 -5.12 -13.51 -16.88
C LYS A 11 -4.62 -13.69 -15.43
N GLN A 12 -3.31 -13.59 -15.21
CA GLN A 12 -2.72 -13.70 -13.87
C GLN A 12 -3.05 -12.48 -13.01
N MET A 13 -2.98 -11.30 -13.57
CA MET A 13 -3.39 -10.04 -12.95
C MET A 13 -4.85 -10.10 -12.52
N HIS A 14 -5.76 -10.48 -13.42
CA HIS A 14 -7.19 -10.59 -13.10
C HIS A 14 -7.49 -11.58 -11.97
N ARG A 15 -6.75 -12.70 -11.88
CA ARG A 15 -6.94 -13.68 -10.79
C ARG A 15 -6.48 -13.13 -9.45
N TYR A 16 -5.33 -12.45 -9.42
CA TYR A 16 -4.81 -11.81 -8.21
C TYR A 16 -5.73 -10.67 -7.76
N ASP A 17 -6.10 -9.78 -8.68
CA ASP A 17 -6.96 -8.64 -8.41
C ASP A 17 -8.37 -9.08 -7.98
N ALA A 18 -8.94 -10.12 -8.60
CA ALA A 18 -10.24 -10.66 -8.21
C ALA A 18 -10.22 -11.22 -6.78
N LEU A 19 -9.09 -11.78 -6.33
CA LEU A 19 -8.91 -12.19 -4.95
C LEU A 19 -8.81 -10.98 -4.01
N MET A 20 -7.95 -10.01 -4.34
CA MET A 20 -7.68 -8.83 -3.51
C MET A 20 -8.88 -7.88 -3.42
N THR A 21 -9.64 -7.72 -4.50
CA THR A 21 -10.83 -6.84 -4.54
C THR A 21 -12.11 -7.53 -4.09
N GLY A 22 -12.09 -8.83 -3.79
CA GLY A 22 -13.29 -9.60 -3.46
C GLY A 22 -14.26 -9.80 -4.62
N ARG A 23 -13.87 -9.52 -5.87
CA ARG A 23 -14.73 -9.69 -7.06
C ARG A 23 -14.97 -11.15 -7.44
N SER A 24 -14.10 -12.08 -6.99
CA SER A 24 -14.37 -13.52 -7.14
C SER A 24 -15.25 -14.00 -5.98
N TRP A 25 -16.08 -15.03 -6.20
CA TRP A 25 -16.92 -15.63 -5.15
C TRP A 25 -16.09 -16.07 -3.94
N TRP A 26 -14.95 -16.71 -4.16
CA TRP A 26 -14.01 -17.10 -3.11
C TRP A 26 -13.35 -15.89 -2.45
N GLY A 27 -12.98 -14.87 -3.23
CA GLY A 27 -12.43 -13.60 -2.72
C GLY A 27 -13.46 -12.87 -1.86
N HIS A 28 -14.72 -12.81 -2.29
CA HIS A 28 -15.80 -12.19 -1.52
C HIS A 28 -16.03 -12.94 -0.18
N LEU A 29 -16.11 -14.26 -0.20
CA LEU A 29 -16.27 -15.07 1.01
C LEU A 29 -15.08 -14.90 1.97
N PHE A 30 -13.85 -14.88 1.44
CA PHE A 30 -12.64 -14.71 2.23
C PHE A 30 -12.53 -13.29 2.78
N MET A 31 -12.66 -12.26 1.94
CA MET A 31 -12.44 -10.87 2.33
C MET A 31 -13.61 -10.31 3.16
N ASN A 32 -14.85 -10.52 2.75
CA ASN A 32 -16.01 -9.96 3.42
C ASN A 32 -16.61 -10.91 4.47
N GLY A 33 -16.48 -12.22 4.31
CA GLY A 33 -17.01 -13.21 5.24
C GLY A 33 -16.06 -13.50 6.41
N LEU A 34 -14.81 -13.88 6.12
CA LEU A 34 -13.84 -14.29 7.14
C LEU A 34 -12.98 -13.12 7.63
N TRP A 35 -12.48 -12.30 6.71
CA TRP A 35 -11.61 -11.15 7.05
C TRP A 35 -12.43 -9.93 7.47
N GLN A 36 -13.67 -9.82 7.02
CA GLN A 36 -14.62 -8.72 7.30
C GLN A 36 -14.06 -7.33 6.93
N VAL A 37 -13.22 -7.23 5.93
CA VAL A 37 -12.61 -5.98 5.45
C VAL A 37 -13.04 -5.71 4.02
N ASN A 38 -13.77 -4.61 3.81
CA ASN A 38 -14.04 -4.11 2.47
C ASN A 38 -12.82 -3.32 1.97
N GLN A 39 -11.93 -4.00 1.24
CA GLN A 39 -10.69 -3.40 0.76
C GLN A 39 -10.92 -2.25 -0.22
N LEU A 40 -11.97 -2.30 -1.04
CA LEU A 40 -12.31 -1.22 -1.96
C LEU A 40 -12.71 0.05 -1.21
N GLN A 41 -13.55 -0.09 -0.18
CA GLN A 41 -13.95 1.05 0.65
C GLN A 41 -12.77 1.63 1.41
N MET A 42 -11.93 0.77 2.00
CA MET A 42 -10.73 1.19 2.71
C MET A 42 -9.73 1.90 1.77
N ALA A 43 -9.52 1.35 0.57
CA ALA A 43 -8.68 1.97 -0.44
C ALA A 43 -9.22 3.35 -0.84
N ALA A 44 -10.52 3.47 -1.10
CA ALA A 44 -11.15 4.75 -1.42
C ALA A 44 -10.98 5.78 -0.30
N GLU A 45 -11.10 5.37 0.97
CA GLU A 45 -10.90 6.24 2.13
C GLU A 45 -9.45 6.74 2.22
N VAL A 46 -8.46 5.85 2.02
CA VAL A 46 -7.04 6.24 2.02
C VAL A 46 -6.72 7.17 0.85
N LEU A 47 -7.19 6.85 -0.35
CA LEU A 47 -6.93 7.65 -1.56
C LEU A 47 -7.61 9.03 -1.52
N ALA A 48 -8.75 9.15 -0.84
CA ALA A 48 -9.42 10.44 -0.62
C ALA A 48 -8.59 11.41 0.27
N MET A 49 -7.57 10.91 0.99
CA MET A 49 -6.65 11.76 1.75
C MET A 49 -5.68 12.52 0.86
N ILE A 50 -5.56 12.15 -0.42
CA ILE A 50 -4.75 12.84 -1.43
C ILE A 50 -5.70 13.75 -2.22
N PRO A 51 -5.52 15.08 -2.20
CA PRO A 51 -6.37 16.01 -2.94
C PRO A 51 -6.40 15.69 -4.44
N ASP A 52 -7.55 15.86 -5.09
CA ASP A 52 -7.68 15.58 -6.54
C ASP A 52 -6.90 16.54 -7.42
N ASP A 53 -6.63 17.74 -6.92
CA ASP A 53 -5.84 18.78 -7.56
C ASP A 53 -4.36 18.78 -7.14
N PHE A 54 -3.91 17.71 -6.45
CA PHE A 54 -2.55 17.63 -5.94
C PHE A 54 -1.51 17.79 -7.06
N VAL A 55 -0.57 18.67 -6.80
CA VAL A 55 0.61 18.92 -7.63
C VAL A 55 1.85 18.74 -6.76
N GLY A 56 2.74 17.84 -7.15
CA GLY A 56 3.94 17.54 -6.38
C GLY A 56 4.43 16.13 -6.63
N ARG A 57 5.31 15.65 -5.76
CA ARG A 57 5.92 14.32 -5.83
C ARG A 57 5.25 13.38 -4.83
N LEU A 58 4.72 12.27 -5.32
CA LEU A 58 4.10 11.22 -4.52
C LEU A 58 4.92 9.93 -4.64
N LEU A 59 5.21 9.30 -3.51
CA LEU A 59 5.77 7.95 -3.44
C LEU A 59 4.67 6.97 -3.04
N ASP A 60 4.49 5.89 -3.82
CA ASP A 60 3.67 4.73 -3.47
C ASP A 60 4.56 3.53 -3.15
N VAL A 61 4.46 2.98 -1.95
CA VAL A 61 5.28 1.84 -1.50
C VAL A 61 4.54 0.93 -0.51
N PRO A 62 4.37 -0.36 -0.83
CA PRO A 62 4.59 -1.02 -2.11
C PRO A 62 3.42 -0.77 -3.07
N VAL A 63 3.70 -0.58 -4.35
CA VAL A 63 2.65 -0.35 -5.36
C VAL A 63 1.84 -1.60 -5.66
N GLY A 64 2.43 -2.79 -5.49
CA GLY A 64 1.80 -4.04 -5.88
C GLY A 64 1.41 -4.06 -7.36
N THR A 65 0.19 -4.45 -7.67
CA THR A 65 -0.38 -4.44 -9.04
C THR A 65 -1.05 -3.13 -9.42
N ALA A 66 -0.99 -2.11 -8.58
CA ALA A 66 -1.71 -0.84 -8.72
C ALA A 66 -3.25 -0.97 -8.88
N VAL A 67 -3.84 -2.10 -8.42
CA VAL A 67 -5.27 -2.38 -8.58
C VAL A 67 -6.18 -1.37 -7.88
N PHE A 68 -5.71 -0.76 -6.81
CA PHE A 68 -6.46 0.24 -6.04
C PHE A 68 -6.09 1.69 -6.42
N THR A 69 -4.89 1.91 -6.95
CA THR A 69 -4.31 3.25 -7.10
C THR A 69 -4.39 3.80 -8.52
N CYS A 70 -4.54 2.93 -9.52
CA CYS A 70 -4.48 3.29 -10.94
C CYS A 70 -5.46 4.41 -11.33
N ASP A 71 -6.74 4.29 -10.94
CA ASP A 71 -7.76 5.30 -11.26
C ASP A 71 -7.44 6.66 -10.62
N LYS A 72 -6.94 6.64 -9.36
CA LYS A 72 -6.52 7.87 -8.68
C LYS A 72 -5.33 8.51 -9.39
N TYR A 73 -4.36 7.73 -9.85
CA TYR A 73 -3.17 8.25 -10.56
C TYR A 73 -3.52 8.86 -11.91
N LYS A 74 -4.50 8.30 -12.59
CA LYS A 74 -5.05 8.89 -13.82
C LYS A 74 -5.68 10.27 -13.56
N GLN A 75 -6.36 10.45 -12.43
CA GLN A 75 -6.93 11.74 -12.01
C GLN A 75 -5.86 12.76 -11.63
N LEU A 76 -4.77 12.31 -11.00
CA LEU A 76 -3.64 13.14 -10.56
C LEU A 76 -2.65 13.47 -11.69
N ALA A 77 -3.14 13.85 -12.87
CA ALA A 77 -2.33 14.05 -14.07
C ALA A 77 -1.19 15.07 -13.93
N LYS A 78 -1.25 15.97 -12.94
CA LYS A 78 -0.20 16.97 -12.65
C LYS A 78 0.81 16.52 -11.60
N ALA A 79 0.57 15.38 -10.92
CA ALA A 79 1.50 14.84 -9.95
C ALA A 79 2.59 14.02 -10.64
N GLN A 80 3.79 14.02 -10.05
CA GLN A 80 4.87 13.10 -10.38
C GLN A 80 4.82 11.94 -9.39
N ILE A 81 4.47 10.76 -9.86
CA ILE A 81 4.30 9.59 -9.02
C ILE A 81 5.48 8.64 -9.20
N THR A 82 6.11 8.27 -8.11
CA THR A 82 7.11 7.20 -8.06
C THR A 82 6.47 6.01 -7.34
N ALA A 83 6.47 4.85 -7.99
CA ALA A 83 5.85 3.64 -7.47
C ALA A 83 6.93 2.58 -7.26
N LEU A 84 7.19 2.24 -5.99
CA LEU A 84 8.23 1.31 -5.58
C LEU A 84 7.63 -0.03 -5.17
N ASP A 85 8.25 -1.11 -5.62
CA ASP A 85 7.98 -2.46 -5.14
C ASP A 85 9.27 -3.30 -5.13
N TYR A 86 9.37 -4.25 -4.21
CA TYR A 86 10.48 -5.20 -4.18
C TYR A 86 10.37 -6.25 -5.28
N SER A 87 9.14 -6.61 -5.65
CA SER A 87 8.82 -7.67 -6.60
C SER A 87 8.79 -7.14 -8.02
N GLU A 88 9.75 -7.55 -8.85
CA GLU A 88 9.76 -7.28 -10.28
C GLU A 88 8.43 -7.67 -10.95
N LYS A 89 7.87 -8.82 -10.56
CA LYS A 89 6.58 -9.29 -11.08
C LYS A 89 5.40 -8.37 -10.76
N MET A 90 5.38 -7.74 -9.57
CA MET A 90 4.37 -6.76 -9.23
C MET A 90 4.53 -5.49 -10.07
N LEU A 91 5.76 -5.06 -10.28
CA LEU A 91 6.07 -3.92 -11.16
C LEU A 91 5.67 -4.17 -12.62
N GLU A 92 5.92 -5.36 -13.16
CA GLU A 92 5.47 -5.74 -14.50
C GLU A 92 3.93 -5.69 -14.62
N MET A 93 3.20 -6.18 -13.60
CA MET A 93 1.75 -6.13 -13.58
C MET A 93 1.22 -4.70 -13.45
N ALA A 94 1.87 -3.86 -12.62
CA ALA A 94 1.56 -2.45 -12.49
C ALA A 94 1.82 -1.69 -13.81
N ALA A 95 2.99 -1.92 -14.45
CA ALA A 95 3.34 -1.34 -15.74
C ALA A 95 2.30 -1.63 -16.81
N HIS A 96 1.91 -2.91 -16.92
CA HIS A 96 0.88 -3.32 -17.86
C HIS A 96 -0.48 -2.63 -17.58
N ARG A 97 -0.86 -2.49 -16.31
CA ARG A 97 -2.08 -1.79 -15.93
C ARG A 97 -2.02 -0.32 -16.33
N PHE A 98 -0.92 0.37 -16.01
CA PHE A 98 -0.74 1.77 -16.36
C PHE A 98 -0.76 2.00 -17.88
N GLU A 99 -0.16 1.10 -18.66
CA GLU A 99 -0.21 1.13 -20.12
C GLU A 99 -1.66 1.00 -20.65
N VAL A 100 -2.39 -0.01 -20.18
CA VAL A 100 -3.78 -0.28 -20.61
C VAL A 100 -4.72 0.89 -20.25
N GLU A 101 -4.54 1.46 -19.06
CA GLU A 101 -5.37 2.55 -18.54
C GLU A 101 -4.90 3.94 -19.00
N GLY A 102 -3.77 4.04 -19.72
CA GLY A 102 -3.22 5.29 -20.22
C GLY A 102 -2.68 6.22 -19.14
N VAL A 103 -2.14 5.66 -18.04
CA VAL A 103 -1.50 6.41 -16.96
C VAL A 103 -0.04 6.64 -17.31
N THR A 104 0.38 7.91 -17.47
CA THR A 104 1.71 8.27 -17.98
C THR A 104 2.59 9.03 -16.98
N ASN A 105 2.04 9.41 -15.83
CA ASN A 105 2.70 10.22 -14.81
C ASN A 105 3.33 9.38 -13.67
N VAL A 106 3.55 8.07 -13.90
CA VAL A 106 4.11 7.12 -12.92
C VAL A 106 5.45 6.59 -13.41
N SER A 107 6.45 6.64 -12.54
CA SER A 107 7.76 5.99 -12.70
C SER A 107 7.84 4.77 -11.77
N LEU A 108 8.12 3.59 -12.32
CA LEU A 108 8.27 2.36 -11.56
C LEU A 108 9.73 2.17 -11.11
N VAL A 109 9.92 1.81 -9.86
CA VAL A 109 11.24 1.59 -9.26
C VAL A 109 11.25 0.26 -8.51
N GLN A 110 12.16 -0.63 -8.86
CA GLN A 110 12.42 -1.82 -8.06
C GLN A 110 13.34 -1.46 -6.89
N GLY A 111 12.95 -1.79 -5.66
CA GLY A 111 13.76 -1.46 -4.49
C GLY A 111 13.22 -2.02 -3.19
N ASP A 112 14.10 -1.98 -2.18
CA ASP A 112 13.77 -2.35 -0.81
C ASP A 112 13.27 -1.12 -0.05
N VAL A 113 12.10 -1.22 0.57
CA VAL A 113 11.55 -0.17 1.43
C VAL A 113 12.44 0.16 2.63
N GLY A 114 13.25 -0.79 3.08
CA GLY A 114 14.21 -0.60 4.17
C GLY A 114 15.48 0.17 3.77
N ALA A 115 15.70 0.41 2.46
CA ALA A 115 16.87 1.12 1.91
C ALA A 115 16.48 1.77 0.57
N MET A 116 15.56 2.73 0.60
CA MET A 116 15.02 3.34 -0.62
C MET A 116 16.04 4.23 -1.34
N PRO A 117 16.17 4.12 -2.68
CA PRO A 117 17.16 4.86 -3.47
C PRO A 117 16.73 6.32 -3.76
N PHE A 118 16.22 7.01 -2.75
CA PHE A 118 15.70 8.37 -2.86
C PHE A 118 16.41 9.30 -1.89
N ALA A 119 16.46 10.59 -2.21
CA ALA A 119 17.04 11.61 -1.34
C ALA A 119 16.13 11.89 -0.12
N ASP A 120 16.75 12.47 0.93
CA ASP A 120 16.01 12.96 2.09
C ASP A 120 15.04 14.06 1.69
N GLY A 121 13.81 13.99 2.18
CA GLY A 121 12.81 15.01 1.91
C GLY A 121 12.47 15.18 0.43
N GLU A 122 12.41 14.10 -0.32
CA GLU A 122 12.15 14.13 -1.76
C GLU A 122 10.66 14.23 -2.10
N PHE A 123 9.78 13.66 -1.28
CA PHE A 123 8.35 13.51 -1.58
C PHE A 123 7.47 14.41 -0.72
N ASP A 124 6.42 14.95 -1.34
CA ASP A 124 5.37 15.73 -0.67
C ASP A 124 4.33 14.83 -0.01
N TYR A 125 4.03 13.70 -0.67
CA TYR A 125 3.12 12.65 -0.19
C TYR A 125 3.77 11.28 -0.26
N LEU A 126 3.41 10.43 0.70
CA LEU A 126 3.75 9.02 0.72
C LEU A 126 2.47 8.20 0.94
N LEU A 127 2.24 7.24 0.07
CA LEU A 127 1.15 6.29 0.14
C LEU A 127 1.72 4.90 0.50
N THR A 128 1.12 4.22 1.48
CA THR A 128 1.43 2.82 1.78
C THR A 128 0.15 2.04 2.03
N MET A 129 -0.19 1.15 1.11
CA MET A 129 -1.41 0.36 1.20
C MET A 129 -1.10 -1.11 1.36
N SER A 130 -1.50 -1.66 2.51
CA SER A 130 -1.31 -3.08 2.82
C SER A 130 0.14 -3.57 2.68
N GLY A 131 1.12 -2.69 2.93
CA GLY A 131 2.55 -2.99 2.80
C GLY A 131 3.19 -3.37 4.13
N LEU A 132 2.90 -2.62 5.21
CA LEU A 132 3.63 -2.72 6.46
C LEU A 132 3.64 -4.13 7.06
N GLN A 133 2.56 -4.89 6.91
CA GLN A 133 2.48 -6.28 7.38
C GLN A 133 3.42 -7.23 6.61
N ALA A 134 3.82 -6.88 5.39
CA ALA A 134 4.71 -7.69 4.56
C ALA A 134 6.19 -7.35 4.76
N PHE A 135 6.52 -6.19 5.32
CA PHE A 135 7.90 -5.76 5.49
C PHE A 135 8.60 -6.53 6.62
N PRO A 136 9.80 -7.08 6.39
CA PRO A 136 10.56 -7.79 7.42
C PRO A 136 10.92 -6.89 8.61
N ASP A 137 11.49 -5.72 8.35
CA ASP A 137 11.77 -4.68 9.36
C ASP A 137 10.84 -3.48 9.18
N LYS A 138 9.71 -3.52 9.89
CA LYS A 138 8.69 -2.47 9.83
C LYS A 138 9.17 -1.13 10.35
N LYS A 139 10.02 -1.15 11.40
CA LYS A 139 10.53 0.09 11.99
C LYS A 139 11.53 0.75 11.05
N GLN A 140 12.38 -0.03 10.38
CA GLN A 140 13.30 0.49 9.37
C GLN A 140 12.55 1.02 8.14
N ALA A 141 11.53 0.31 7.66
CA ALA A 141 10.68 0.80 6.57
C ALA A 141 10.03 2.15 6.92
N LEU A 142 9.49 2.29 8.13
CA LEU A 142 8.90 3.56 8.59
C LEU A 142 9.96 4.68 8.74
N ARG A 143 11.20 4.36 9.16
CA ARG A 143 12.31 5.34 9.18
C ARG A 143 12.65 5.83 7.77
N GLU A 144 12.74 4.93 6.81
CA GLU A 144 12.99 5.29 5.42
C GLU A 144 11.84 6.13 4.84
N MET A 145 10.58 5.74 5.11
CA MET A 145 9.41 6.54 4.73
C MET A 145 9.47 7.96 5.34
N HIS A 146 9.87 8.06 6.61
CA HIS A 146 10.08 9.35 7.26
C HIS A 146 11.23 10.12 6.60
N ARG A 147 12.36 9.47 6.30
CA ARG A 147 13.54 10.11 5.70
C ARG A 147 13.19 10.76 4.36
N VAL A 148 12.56 10.01 3.47
CA VAL A 148 12.25 10.48 2.10
C VAL A 148 11.09 11.46 2.03
N LEU A 149 10.27 11.58 3.08
CA LEU A 149 9.16 12.52 3.16
C LEU A 149 9.67 13.90 3.57
N LYS A 150 9.22 14.95 2.88
CA LYS A 150 9.53 16.36 3.22
C LYS A 150 9.05 16.73 4.62
N PRO A 151 9.70 17.66 5.32
CA PRO A 151 9.10 18.32 6.48
C PRO A 151 7.75 18.92 6.11
N GLY A 152 6.71 18.61 6.90
CA GLY A 152 5.32 18.98 6.56
C GLY A 152 4.65 18.10 5.51
N GLY A 153 5.37 17.15 4.92
CA GLY A 153 4.81 16.15 4.00
C GLY A 153 3.89 15.16 4.71
N LYS A 154 3.02 14.52 3.95
CA LYS A 154 1.97 13.66 4.47
C LYS A 154 2.16 12.20 4.05
N LEU A 155 2.16 11.30 5.03
CA LEU A 155 2.00 9.87 4.82
C LEU A 155 0.54 9.49 5.03
N CYS A 156 -0.04 8.73 4.11
CA CYS A 156 -1.35 8.11 4.28
C CYS A 156 -1.28 6.62 3.89
N GLY A 157 -2.08 5.81 4.57
CA GLY A 157 -2.03 4.37 4.29
C GLY A 157 -2.94 3.55 5.16
N CYS A 158 -2.87 2.25 4.92
CA CYS A 158 -3.55 1.25 5.72
C CYS A 158 -2.71 -0.02 5.83
N PHE A 159 -2.81 -0.70 6.98
CA PHE A 159 -2.10 -1.94 7.22
C PHE A 159 -2.75 -2.77 8.32
N TYR A 160 -2.42 -4.06 8.33
CA TYR A 160 -2.89 -5.00 9.33
C TYR A 160 -2.29 -4.72 10.72
N VAL A 161 -3.15 -4.80 11.75
CA VAL A 161 -2.78 -4.78 13.17
C VAL A 161 -3.35 -6.01 13.85
N ARG A 162 -2.56 -6.61 14.76
CA ARG A 162 -2.94 -7.81 15.51
C ARG A 162 -3.75 -7.46 16.75
N GLY A 163 -4.53 -8.42 17.22
CA GLY A 163 -5.25 -8.32 18.51
C GLY A 163 -6.66 -7.76 18.39
N GLU A 164 -7.07 -7.28 17.23
CA GLU A 164 -8.33 -6.57 17.02
C GLU A 164 -9.43 -7.45 16.42
N HIS A 165 -9.07 -8.54 15.73
CA HIS A 165 -10.02 -9.45 15.10
C HIS A 165 -9.52 -10.90 15.14
N ARG A 166 -10.09 -11.72 16.07
CA ARG A 166 -9.62 -13.08 16.34
C ARG A 166 -9.49 -13.99 15.09
N VAL A 167 -10.47 -13.91 14.18
CA VAL A 167 -10.43 -14.71 12.94
C VAL A 167 -9.37 -14.17 11.99
N GLY A 168 -9.25 -12.85 11.87
CA GLY A 168 -8.20 -12.20 11.08
C GLY A 168 -6.79 -12.57 11.59
N ASP A 169 -6.57 -12.53 12.90
CA ASP A 169 -5.30 -12.93 13.51
C ASP A 169 -4.97 -14.41 13.25
N TRP A 170 -5.98 -15.27 13.32
CA TRP A 170 -5.80 -16.68 12.99
C TRP A 170 -5.41 -16.87 11.51
N ILE A 171 -6.08 -16.18 10.59
CA ILE A 171 -5.77 -16.20 9.14
C ILE A 171 -4.36 -15.65 8.89
N ALA A 172 -4.02 -14.50 9.48
CA ALA A 172 -2.71 -13.90 9.36
C ALA A 172 -1.62 -14.91 9.75
N ARG A 173 -1.72 -15.48 10.94
CA ARG A 173 -0.73 -16.39 11.50
C ARG A 173 -0.64 -17.76 10.78
N HIS A 174 -1.78 -18.36 10.42
CA HIS A 174 -1.79 -19.75 9.93
C HIS A 174 -1.80 -19.86 8.41
N ILE A 175 -2.17 -18.79 7.71
CA ILE A 175 -2.27 -18.80 6.25
C ILE A 175 -1.30 -17.80 5.63
N LEU A 176 -1.37 -16.51 5.99
CA LEU A 176 -0.65 -15.46 5.28
C LEU A 176 0.85 -15.46 5.61
N GLU A 177 1.22 -15.65 6.88
CA GLU A 177 2.63 -15.78 7.29
C GLU A 177 3.26 -17.04 6.69
N ARG A 178 2.56 -18.18 6.74
CA ARG A 178 3.07 -19.44 6.15
C ARG A 178 3.26 -19.39 4.65
N LYS A 179 2.50 -18.56 3.95
CA LYS A 179 2.65 -18.31 2.51
C LYS A 179 3.66 -17.22 2.19
N GLY A 180 4.25 -16.57 3.20
CA GLY A 180 5.20 -15.47 3.02
C GLY A 180 4.57 -14.15 2.59
N TYR A 181 3.25 -13.99 2.69
CA TYR A 181 2.58 -12.72 2.40
C TYR A 181 2.68 -11.73 3.56
N TYR A 182 2.74 -12.25 4.79
CA TYR A 182 2.89 -11.47 6.02
C TYR A 182 4.19 -11.87 6.72
N CYS A 183 4.89 -10.88 7.27
CA CYS A 183 6.15 -11.07 7.96
C CYS A 183 6.02 -10.63 9.43
N PRO A 184 6.00 -11.56 10.41
CA PRO A 184 5.94 -11.18 11.83
C PRO A 184 7.26 -10.54 12.31
N PRO A 185 7.25 -9.79 13.45
CA PRO A 185 6.12 -9.50 14.31
C PRO A 185 5.20 -8.42 13.75
N HIS A 186 3.89 -8.52 14.06
CA HIS A 186 2.93 -7.49 13.69
C HIS A 186 2.66 -6.56 14.87
N TYR A 187 2.40 -5.29 14.59
CA TYR A 187 2.00 -4.31 15.60
C TYR A 187 0.55 -4.54 16.05
N THR A 188 0.26 -4.25 17.33
CA THR A 188 -1.08 -3.86 17.76
C THR A 188 -1.38 -2.45 17.28
N ALA A 189 -2.65 -2.02 17.35
CA ALA A 189 -3.02 -0.65 17.02
C ALA A 189 -2.27 0.39 17.87
N ALA A 190 -2.13 0.11 19.17
CA ALA A 190 -1.41 0.99 20.10
C ALA A 190 0.10 1.08 19.78
N GLU A 191 0.76 -0.07 19.52
CA GLU A 191 2.17 -0.11 19.13
C GLU A 191 2.40 0.64 17.83
N ALA A 192 1.52 0.48 16.83
CA ALA A 192 1.61 1.18 15.56
C ALA A 192 1.51 2.70 15.74
N VAL A 193 0.54 3.17 16.51
CA VAL A 193 0.38 4.60 16.82
C VAL A 193 1.59 5.15 17.57
N ALA A 194 2.13 4.40 18.53
CA ALA A 194 3.33 4.81 19.29
C ALA A 194 4.55 4.99 18.36
N VAL A 195 4.81 4.03 17.47
CA VAL A 195 5.93 4.11 16.51
C VAL A 195 5.72 5.24 15.50
N LEU A 196 4.49 5.46 15.02
CA LEU A 196 4.20 6.57 14.12
C LEU A 196 4.41 7.92 14.81
N ARG A 197 4.02 8.07 16.08
CA ARG A 197 4.31 9.29 16.87
C ARG A 197 5.80 9.49 17.11
N GLU A 198 6.51 8.44 17.51
CA GLU A 198 7.96 8.49 17.72
C GLU A 198 8.71 9.05 16.49
N LEU A 199 8.28 8.65 15.29
CA LEU A 199 8.99 8.98 14.05
C LEU A 199 8.50 10.26 13.40
N PHE A 200 7.20 10.52 13.36
CA PHE A 200 6.60 11.58 12.54
C PHE A 200 6.08 12.77 13.36
N GLY A 201 5.92 12.62 14.68
CA GLY A 201 5.36 13.65 15.55
C GLY A 201 3.88 13.42 15.90
N GLU A 202 3.25 14.44 16.47
CA GLU A 202 1.90 14.31 17.07
C GLU A 202 0.75 14.50 16.07
N ARG A 203 1.01 14.95 14.84
CA ARG A 203 -0.02 15.21 13.83
C ARG A 203 -0.46 13.92 13.14
N ILE A 204 -1.13 13.05 13.91
CA ILE A 204 -1.58 11.73 13.50
C ILE A 204 -3.09 11.65 13.59
N SER A 205 -3.72 11.14 12.54
CA SER A 205 -5.11 10.70 12.52
C SER A 205 -5.13 9.20 12.21
N VAL A 206 -5.79 8.43 13.05
CA VAL A 206 -5.95 6.99 12.84
C VAL A 206 -7.42 6.60 12.96
N ARG A 207 -7.81 5.64 12.13
CA ARG A 207 -9.10 4.98 12.20
C ARG A 207 -8.90 3.48 12.12
N GLN A 208 -9.49 2.76 13.05
CA GLN A 208 -9.46 1.31 13.03
C GLN A 208 -10.68 0.76 12.31
N TYR A 209 -10.44 -0.23 11.47
CA TYR A 209 -11.45 -0.97 10.75
C TYR A 209 -11.15 -2.48 10.85
N HIS A 210 -11.76 -3.13 11.85
CA HIS A 210 -11.44 -4.51 12.23
C HIS A 210 -9.92 -4.69 12.46
N ALA A 211 -9.29 -5.64 11.77
CA ALA A 211 -7.85 -5.90 11.85
C ALA A 211 -6.99 -4.94 11.03
N MET A 212 -7.57 -3.88 10.47
CA MET A 212 -6.83 -2.89 9.67
C MET A 212 -6.80 -1.54 10.37
N LEU A 213 -5.67 -0.88 10.34
CA LEU A 213 -5.49 0.50 10.77
C LEU A 213 -5.33 1.39 9.53
N ILE A 214 -6.19 2.38 9.39
CA ILE A 214 -6.06 3.46 8.42
C ILE A 214 -5.36 4.62 9.13
N CYS A 215 -4.34 5.18 8.53
CA CYS A 215 -3.59 6.28 9.13
C CYS A 215 -3.32 7.42 8.15
N SER A 216 -3.25 8.62 8.70
CA SER A 216 -2.75 9.82 8.07
C SER A 216 -1.82 10.51 9.03
N VAL A 217 -0.60 10.79 8.60
CA VAL A 217 0.46 11.35 9.44
C VAL A 217 1.11 12.50 8.69
N ILE A 218 1.35 13.62 9.37
CA ILE A 218 2.10 14.74 8.82
C ILE A 218 3.44 14.81 9.55
N LYS A 219 4.54 14.70 8.78
CA LYS A 219 5.89 14.82 9.34
C LYS A 219 6.10 16.20 9.95
N ASP A 220 6.59 16.24 11.17
CA ASP A 220 6.94 17.51 11.81
C ASP A 220 8.05 18.25 11.04
N ARG A 221 8.13 19.55 11.25
CA ARG A 221 9.13 20.43 10.57
C ARG A 221 10.51 20.25 11.18
#